data_aaaabdd908be967c8ea28d76f06f5ae5
#
_entry.id   aaaabdd908be967c8ea28d76f06f5ae5
#
_cell.length_a   1.000
_cell.length_b   1.000
_cell.length_c   1.000
_cell.angle_alpha   90.00
_cell.angle_beta   90.00
_cell.angle_gamma   90.00
#
_symmetry.space_group_name_H-M   'P 1'
#
loop_
_entity.id
_entity.type
_entity.pdbx_description
1 polymer ?
#
loop_
_entity_poly.entity_id
_entity_poly.type
_entity_poly.pdbx_seq_one_letter_code
_entity_poly.pdbx_strand_id
1 'polypeptide(L)'
;MRDAVGNYSPDPGGSANGVTATVYLNGVFVPAEEARVSVYDGGWLHGAGLFETMRAEGGRVFRLESHVERLRRSAGAILTPMERSDLPHEGAFRELLDRNGLKEARVRLTVSSGSMMEGEDGDVRRLTICVTAAPLSGYAAKLYDRGVQAAVCDFRQSPSDPLAGHKTTSYLPRLLGLRLAQQKRCTEAIWFTTRNQLAEGSISNVFVVRDGILKTPPLDTPVLPGIARELVLEFTSKCGIECEQCPLWIEHLLDADEVLLTNAIMQVMPVIRVERHDIGDGRVGPMAKRLLQEYRRRVEEECGQE
;
A
#
# COMPACT_ATOMS: atom_id res chain seq x y z
N MET A 1 -9.37 25.81 5.18
CA MET A 1 -10.22 24.72 4.66
C MET A 1 -9.47 23.78 3.69
N ARG A 2 -8.15 23.57 3.89
CA ARG A 2 -7.30 22.71 3.03
C ARG A 2 -6.91 21.37 3.69
N ASP A 3 -7.34 21.07 4.91
CA ASP A 3 -6.78 20.00 5.75
C ASP A 3 -7.69 18.77 5.93
N ALA A 4 -8.70 18.57 5.10
CA ALA A 4 -9.66 17.48 5.28
C ALA A 4 -9.44 16.24 4.39
N VAL A 5 -8.50 16.30 3.45
CA VAL A 5 -8.14 15.17 2.59
C VAL A 5 -6.67 14.88 2.88
N GLY A 6 -6.39 13.72 3.48
CA GLY A 6 -5.03 13.26 3.66
C GLY A 6 -4.32 13.26 2.30
N ASN A 7 -3.51 14.29 2.06
CA ASN A 7 -2.73 14.38 0.84
C ASN A 7 -1.81 13.17 0.77
N TYR A 8 -2.12 12.22 -0.11
CA TYR A 8 -1.09 11.37 -0.66
C TYR A 8 -0.12 12.30 -1.39
N SER A 9 0.91 12.76 -0.68
CA SER A 9 2.05 13.40 -1.31
C SER A 9 2.98 12.28 -1.78
N PRO A 10 3.22 12.13 -3.06
CA PRO A 10 4.26 11.24 -3.57
C PRO A 10 5.65 11.79 -3.27
N ASP A 11 5.74 12.99 -2.70
CA ASP A 11 6.99 13.69 -2.46
C ASP A 11 7.78 12.98 -1.34
N PRO A 12 8.98 12.46 -1.62
CA PRO A 12 9.92 12.08 -0.59
C PRO A 12 10.39 13.38 0.07
N GLY A 13 9.76 13.74 1.20
CA GLY A 13 9.89 14.99 1.91
C GLY A 13 11.28 15.61 1.80
N GLY A 14 11.31 16.85 1.35
CA GLY A 14 12.47 17.69 1.48
C GLY A 14 12.92 17.75 2.95
N SER A 15 14.23 17.72 3.18
CA SER A 15 14.89 17.75 4.47
C SER A 15 14.30 18.81 5.41
N ALA A 16 13.75 18.39 6.53
CA ALA A 16 13.25 19.30 7.56
C ALA A 16 14.36 20.11 8.26
N ASN A 17 15.65 19.79 8.04
CA ASN A 17 16.80 20.38 8.77
C ASN A 17 18.02 20.65 7.89
N GLY A 18 17.91 20.84 6.58
CA GLY A 18 19.06 21.15 5.73
C GLY A 18 20.04 19.97 5.53
N VAL A 19 19.72 18.78 6.00
CA VAL A 19 20.48 17.55 5.76
C VAL A 19 19.92 16.88 4.52
N THR A 20 20.75 16.62 3.53
CA THR A 20 20.35 15.88 2.30
C THR A 20 19.89 14.47 2.67
N ALA A 21 18.67 14.10 2.27
CA ALA A 21 18.15 12.76 2.49
C ALA A 21 19.06 11.70 1.83
N THR A 22 19.36 10.63 2.55
CA THR A 22 20.09 9.46 2.03
C THR A 22 19.10 8.46 1.41
N VAL A 23 19.47 7.86 0.29
CA VAL A 23 18.75 6.75 -0.34
C VAL A 23 19.68 5.54 -0.51
N TYR A 24 19.11 4.35 -0.52
CA TYR A 24 19.83 3.13 -0.92
C TYR A 24 19.58 2.90 -2.41
N LEU A 25 20.64 2.80 -3.21
CA LEU A 25 20.55 2.55 -4.65
C LEU A 25 21.56 1.49 -5.06
N ASN A 26 21.08 0.36 -5.57
CA ASN A 26 21.93 -0.71 -6.13
C ASN A 26 23.09 -1.15 -5.21
N GLY A 27 22.81 -1.34 -3.92
CA GLY A 27 23.80 -1.83 -2.96
C GLY A 27 24.54 -0.74 -2.18
N VAL A 28 24.38 0.53 -2.53
CA VAL A 28 25.12 1.65 -1.88
C VAL A 28 24.18 2.72 -1.33
N PHE A 29 24.60 3.40 -0.29
CA PHE A 29 23.92 4.56 0.27
C PHE A 29 24.49 5.83 -0.36
N VAL A 30 23.63 6.63 -0.98
CA VAL A 30 24.00 7.88 -1.65
C VAL A 30 23.09 9.03 -1.24
N PRO A 31 23.55 10.28 -1.28
CA PRO A 31 22.67 11.44 -1.16
C PRO A 31 21.58 11.40 -2.23
N ALA A 32 20.34 11.75 -1.87
CA ALA A 32 19.22 11.69 -2.82
C ALA A 32 19.44 12.55 -4.07
N GLU A 33 20.14 13.68 -3.93
CA GLU A 33 20.50 14.57 -5.03
C GLU A 33 21.53 13.98 -6.00
N GLU A 34 22.29 12.97 -5.55
CA GLU A 34 23.27 12.25 -6.37
C GLU A 34 22.73 10.94 -6.95
N ALA A 35 21.59 10.46 -6.44
CA ALA A 35 20.97 9.24 -6.96
C ALA A 35 20.56 9.40 -8.42
N ARG A 36 21.02 8.47 -9.27
CA ARG A 36 20.73 8.47 -10.70
C ARG A 36 20.22 7.12 -11.14
N VAL A 37 19.17 7.15 -11.93
CA VAL A 37 18.63 5.99 -12.64
C VAL A 37 18.81 6.23 -14.14
N SER A 38 19.19 5.20 -14.88
CA SER A 38 19.38 5.33 -16.33
C SER A 38 18.08 5.77 -17.01
N VAL A 39 18.16 6.67 -17.97
CA VAL A 39 17.03 7.02 -18.85
C VAL A 39 16.58 5.85 -19.73
N TYR A 40 17.40 4.82 -19.85
CA TYR A 40 17.08 3.56 -20.52
C TYR A 40 16.56 2.47 -19.56
N ASP A 41 16.30 2.81 -18.30
CA ASP A 41 15.70 1.89 -17.34
C ASP A 41 14.27 1.52 -17.77
N GLY A 42 13.95 0.22 -17.78
CA GLY A 42 12.65 -0.26 -18.20
C GLY A 42 11.51 0.23 -17.30
N GLY A 43 11.79 0.49 -16.02
CA GLY A 43 10.84 1.14 -15.12
C GLY A 43 10.50 2.57 -15.54
N TRP A 44 11.51 3.32 -16.03
CA TRP A 44 11.32 4.66 -16.57
C TRP A 44 10.61 4.64 -17.93
N LEU A 45 11.07 3.80 -18.86
CA LEU A 45 10.56 3.77 -20.23
C LEU A 45 9.15 3.17 -20.33
N HIS A 46 8.87 2.12 -19.56
CA HIS A 46 7.68 1.26 -19.76
C HIS A 46 6.88 1.00 -18.49
N GLY A 47 7.29 1.55 -17.34
CA GLY A 47 6.68 1.18 -16.06
C GLY A 47 6.97 -0.28 -15.67
N ALA A 48 8.03 -0.90 -16.23
CA ALA A 48 8.43 -2.28 -15.97
C ALA A 48 9.14 -2.37 -14.62
N GLY A 49 8.37 -2.31 -13.56
CA GLY A 49 8.86 -2.35 -12.19
C GLY A 49 7.78 -2.66 -11.18
N LEU A 50 8.24 -2.98 -9.98
CA LEU A 50 7.43 -3.29 -8.81
C LEU A 50 7.83 -2.38 -7.66
N PHE A 51 6.91 -2.18 -6.72
CA PHE A 51 7.26 -1.44 -5.51
C PHE A 51 6.53 -1.94 -4.28
N GLU A 52 7.12 -1.71 -3.13
CA GLU A 52 6.50 -1.85 -1.83
C GLU A 52 6.44 -0.50 -1.12
N THR A 53 5.40 -0.33 -0.31
CA THR A 53 5.27 0.80 0.61
C THR A 53 5.04 0.24 1.99
N MET A 54 5.95 0.52 2.89
CA MET A 54 6.04 -0.07 4.20
C MET A 54 6.01 1.01 5.27
N ARG A 55 5.48 0.66 6.42
CA ARG A 55 5.55 1.46 7.65
C ARG A 55 6.80 1.05 8.41
N ALA A 56 7.51 2.01 8.96
CA ALA A 56 8.54 1.78 9.97
C ALA A 56 8.15 2.50 11.27
N GLU A 57 8.36 1.82 12.39
CA GLU A 57 8.26 2.37 13.75
C GLU A 57 9.44 1.87 14.59
N GLY A 58 9.91 2.67 15.56
CA GLY A 58 11.08 2.34 16.37
C GLY A 58 12.35 2.07 15.55
N GLY A 59 12.47 2.63 14.32
CA GLY A 59 13.60 2.35 13.43
C GLY A 59 13.55 0.97 12.75
N ARG A 60 12.41 0.26 12.78
CA ARG A 60 12.23 -1.07 12.18
C ARG A 60 11.07 -1.06 11.19
N VAL A 61 11.24 -1.73 10.06
CA VAL A 61 10.18 -1.87 9.06
C VAL A 61 9.21 -2.97 9.50
N PHE A 62 7.95 -2.60 9.68
CA PHE A 62 6.89 -3.54 10.04
C PHE A 62 6.62 -4.53 8.90
N ARG A 63 6.62 -5.83 9.23
CA ARG A 63 6.35 -6.94 8.29
C ARG A 63 7.26 -6.93 7.05
N LEU A 64 8.53 -6.55 7.20
CA LEU A 64 9.49 -6.45 6.09
C LEU A 64 9.49 -7.70 5.20
N GLU A 65 9.63 -8.88 5.80
CA GLU A 65 9.74 -10.13 5.02
C GLU A 65 8.45 -10.46 4.25
N SER A 66 7.27 -10.15 4.81
CA SER A 66 6.00 -10.31 4.08
C SER A 66 5.93 -9.40 2.85
N HIS A 67 6.41 -8.16 2.96
CA HIS A 67 6.50 -7.22 1.84
C HIS A 67 7.49 -7.71 0.78
N VAL A 68 8.68 -8.14 1.19
CA VAL A 68 9.72 -8.65 0.31
C VAL A 68 9.23 -9.91 -0.43
N GLU A 69 8.58 -10.82 0.27
CA GLU A 69 8.06 -12.05 -0.35
C GLU A 69 6.93 -11.76 -1.35
N ARG A 70 6.04 -10.80 -1.07
CA ARG A 70 5.03 -10.36 -2.04
C ARG A 70 5.68 -9.78 -3.29
N LEU A 71 6.70 -8.93 -3.14
CA LEU A 71 7.46 -8.36 -4.25
C LEU A 71 8.12 -9.46 -5.08
N ARG A 72 8.77 -10.44 -4.45
CA ARG A 72 9.41 -11.58 -5.13
C ARG A 72 8.41 -12.43 -5.92
N ARG A 73 7.26 -12.77 -5.33
CA ARG A 73 6.18 -13.48 -6.03
C ARG A 73 5.70 -12.72 -7.27
N SER A 74 5.50 -11.41 -7.12
CA SER A 74 5.13 -10.56 -8.25
C SER A 74 6.21 -10.51 -9.32
N ALA A 75 7.48 -10.41 -8.93
CA ALA A 75 8.59 -10.39 -9.86
C ALA A 75 8.70 -11.69 -10.67
N GLY A 76 8.53 -12.84 -10.02
CA GLY A 76 8.51 -14.13 -10.71
C GLY A 76 7.33 -14.30 -11.68
N ALA A 77 6.22 -13.61 -11.43
CA ALA A 77 5.03 -13.68 -12.27
C ALA A 77 5.06 -12.74 -13.48
N ILE A 78 5.56 -11.51 -13.31
CA ILE A 78 5.35 -10.45 -14.32
C ILE A 78 6.60 -9.60 -14.65
N LEU A 79 7.75 -9.87 -14.05
CA LEU A 79 8.97 -9.11 -14.31
C LEU A 79 10.15 -10.04 -14.58
N THR A 80 11.01 -10.20 -13.59
CA THR A 80 12.17 -11.08 -13.61
C THR A 80 12.25 -11.76 -12.25
N PRO A 81 12.32 -13.09 -12.19
CA PRO A 81 12.53 -13.80 -10.93
C PRO A 81 13.77 -13.25 -10.20
N MET A 82 13.65 -13.11 -8.89
CA MET A 82 14.72 -12.64 -8.02
C MET A 82 14.79 -13.45 -6.75
N GLU A 83 16.00 -13.65 -6.26
CA GLU A 83 16.23 -14.28 -4.98
C GLU A 83 16.14 -13.28 -3.83
N ARG A 84 16.02 -13.77 -2.59
CA ARG A 84 16.01 -12.89 -1.40
C ARG A 84 17.32 -12.12 -1.26
N SER A 85 18.43 -12.73 -1.66
CA SER A 85 19.77 -12.14 -1.66
C SER A 85 19.97 -10.98 -2.64
N ASP A 86 19.14 -10.88 -3.67
CA ASP A 86 19.18 -9.76 -4.63
C ASP A 86 18.60 -8.48 -4.03
N LEU A 87 17.83 -8.61 -2.95
CA LEU A 87 17.14 -7.51 -2.30
C LEU A 87 17.86 -7.06 -1.01
N PRO A 88 17.70 -5.80 -0.59
CA PRO A 88 18.32 -5.30 0.63
C PRO A 88 17.95 -6.16 1.84
N HIS A 89 18.92 -6.51 2.67
CA HIS A 89 18.68 -7.19 3.93
C HIS A 89 18.11 -6.23 5.00
N GLU A 90 17.55 -6.74 6.09
CA GLU A 90 16.94 -5.91 7.15
C GLU A 90 17.87 -4.82 7.66
N GLY A 91 19.17 -5.13 7.84
CA GLY A 91 20.16 -4.16 8.29
C GLY A 91 20.30 -2.95 7.35
N ALA A 92 20.13 -3.13 6.03
CA ALA A 92 20.18 -2.01 5.08
C ALA A 92 18.97 -1.06 5.25
N PHE A 93 17.79 -1.59 5.56
CA PHE A 93 16.63 -0.75 5.88
C PHE A 93 16.83 0.02 7.18
N ARG A 94 17.37 -0.65 8.21
CA ARG A 94 17.66 -0.01 9.51
C ARG A 94 18.71 1.09 9.33
N GLU A 95 19.81 0.80 8.65
CA GLU A 95 20.86 1.78 8.36
C GLU A 95 20.33 2.98 7.56
N LEU A 96 19.42 2.75 6.59
CA LEU A 96 18.78 3.84 5.84
C LEU A 96 17.96 4.75 6.76
N LEU A 97 17.20 4.16 7.69
CA LEU A 97 16.40 4.91 8.67
C LEU A 97 17.30 5.71 9.61
N ASP A 98 18.38 5.11 10.12
CA ASP A 98 19.34 5.75 11.01
C ASP A 98 20.06 6.91 10.33
N ARG A 99 20.53 6.73 9.07
CA ARG A 99 21.18 7.81 8.30
C ARG A 99 20.26 9.01 8.05
N ASN A 100 18.96 8.76 7.98
CA ASN A 100 17.93 9.81 7.80
C ASN A 100 17.37 10.32 9.14
N GLY A 101 17.79 9.79 10.29
CA GLY A 101 17.28 10.17 11.61
C GLY A 101 15.80 9.85 11.81
N LEU A 102 15.29 8.79 11.17
CA LEU A 102 13.87 8.44 11.15
C LEU A 102 13.59 7.22 12.03
N LYS A 103 12.83 7.41 13.10
CA LYS A 103 12.26 6.31 13.90
C LYS A 103 10.90 5.88 13.37
N GLU A 104 10.10 6.84 12.89
CA GLU A 104 8.81 6.61 12.23
C GLU A 104 8.91 7.04 10.77
N ALA A 105 8.69 6.11 9.84
CA ALA A 105 8.89 6.38 8.42
C ALA A 105 7.89 5.65 7.52
N ARG A 106 7.65 6.27 6.37
CA ARG A 106 7.16 5.60 5.16
C ARG A 106 8.36 5.18 4.34
N VAL A 107 8.59 3.89 4.21
CA VAL A 107 9.68 3.31 3.44
C VAL A 107 9.13 2.79 2.12
N ARG A 108 9.80 3.11 1.02
CA ARG A 108 9.48 2.60 -0.32
C ARG A 108 10.67 1.83 -0.89
N LEU A 109 10.43 0.56 -1.20
CA LEU A 109 11.32 -0.26 -2.02
C LEU A 109 10.78 -0.27 -3.44
N THR A 110 11.57 0.10 -4.41
CA THR A 110 11.24 0.04 -5.84
C THR A 110 12.27 -0.82 -6.55
N VAL A 111 11.80 -1.74 -7.38
CA VAL A 111 12.63 -2.60 -8.22
C VAL A 111 12.14 -2.46 -9.65
N SER A 112 13.03 -2.16 -10.58
CA SER A 112 12.73 -2.13 -12.00
C SER A 112 13.55 -3.15 -12.77
N SER A 113 13.17 -3.39 -14.03
CA SER A 113 13.88 -4.33 -14.92
C SER A 113 15.31 -3.89 -15.29
N GLY A 114 15.76 -2.73 -14.80
CA GLY A 114 17.07 -2.19 -15.11
C GLY A 114 17.19 -1.64 -16.53
N SER A 115 18.43 -1.36 -16.96
CA SER A 115 18.69 -0.82 -18.29
C SER A 115 18.27 -1.77 -19.40
N MET A 116 17.56 -1.22 -20.40
CA MET A 116 17.16 -1.94 -21.62
C MET A 116 18.25 -1.91 -22.71
N MET A 117 19.34 -1.18 -22.47
CA MET A 117 20.51 -1.19 -23.36
C MET A 117 21.32 -2.45 -23.09
N GLU A 118 21.74 -3.13 -24.15
CA GLU A 118 22.71 -4.22 -24.07
C GLU A 118 24.08 -3.62 -23.66
N GLY A 119 24.66 -4.14 -22.58
CA GLY A 119 26.03 -3.81 -22.22
C GLY A 119 27.00 -4.39 -23.24
N GLU A 120 28.15 -3.74 -23.46
CA GLU A 120 29.21 -4.19 -24.40
C GLU A 120 29.73 -5.61 -24.08
N ASP A 121 29.48 -6.12 -22.87
CA ASP A 121 29.99 -7.41 -22.36
C ASP A 121 28.93 -8.52 -22.31
N GLY A 122 27.76 -8.37 -22.94
CA GLY A 122 26.67 -9.38 -22.84
C GLY A 122 26.12 -9.50 -21.41
N ASP A 123 26.23 -8.45 -20.63
CA ASP A 123 25.94 -8.45 -19.20
C ASP A 123 24.45 -8.70 -18.93
N VAL A 124 24.19 -9.63 -18.04
CA VAL A 124 22.84 -9.97 -17.57
C VAL A 124 22.18 -8.67 -17.07
N ARG A 125 20.96 -8.38 -17.54
CA ARG A 125 20.18 -7.22 -17.11
C ARG A 125 20.18 -7.14 -15.59
N ARG A 126 20.82 -6.12 -15.05
CA ARG A 126 20.84 -5.86 -13.61
C ARG A 126 19.61 -5.06 -13.25
N LEU A 127 18.83 -5.57 -12.28
CA LEU A 127 17.72 -4.84 -11.72
C LEU A 127 18.19 -3.50 -11.13
N THR A 128 17.36 -2.47 -11.24
CA THR A 128 17.57 -1.25 -10.47
C THR A 128 16.77 -1.36 -9.17
N ILE A 129 17.46 -1.30 -8.05
CA ILE A 129 16.87 -1.45 -6.72
C ILE A 129 17.07 -0.15 -5.94
N CYS A 130 15.99 0.51 -5.58
CA CYS A 130 16.03 1.75 -4.83
C CYS A 130 15.16 1.65 -3.57
N VAL A 131 15.73 2.04 -2.41
CA VAL A 131 14.95 2.24 -1.18
C VAL A 131 15.02 3.70 -0.76
N THR A 132 13.86 4.29 -0.54
CA THR A 132 13.73 5.64 0.02
C THR A 132 12.95 5.59 1.32
N ALA A 133 13.25 6.51 2.24
CA ALA A 133 12.52 6.70 3.48
C ALA A 133 12.14 8.17 3.65
N ALA A 134 10.95 8.42 4.13
CA ALA A 134 10.45 9.74 4.47
C ALA A 134 9.72 9.69 5.81
N PRO A 135 9.63 10.80 6.55
CA PRO A 135 8.84 10.85 7.77
C PRO A 135 7.44 10.29 7.55
N LEU A 136 6.92 9.54 8.51
CA LEU A 136 5.60 8.94 8.42
C LEU A 136 4.53 10.04 8.52
N SER A 137 4.09 10.54 7.38
CA SER A 137 2.89 11.38 7.29
C SER A 137 1.67 10.47 7.38
N GLY A 138 1.23 10.17 8.61
CA GLY A 138 0.02 9.39 8.85
C GLY A 138 -1.24 10.16 8.50
N TYR A 139 -2.35 9.44 8.42
CA TYR A 139 -3.67 10.07 8.35
C TYR A 139 -3.98 10.74 9.69
N ALA A 140 -4.59 11.92 9.66
CA ALA A 140 -4.94 12.66 10.86
C ALA A 140 -5.84 11.82 11.79
N ALA A 141 -5.55 11.79 13.09
CA ALA A 141 -6.29 10.97 14.08
C ALA A 141 -7.81 11.14 13.98
N LYS A 142 -8.27 12.38 13.73
CA LYS A 142 -9.69 12.70 13.54
C LYS A 142 -10.38 11.90 12.43
N LEU A 143 -9.64 11.37 11.44
CA LEU A 143 -10.21 10.56 10.36
C LEU A 143 -10.59 9.16 10.83
N TYR A 144 -9.86 8.63 11.81
CA TYR A 144 -10.21 7.34 12.43
C TYR A 144 -11.43 7.45 13.36
N ASP A 145 -11.61 8.63 13.98
CA ASP A 145 -12.75 8.87 14.89
C ASP A 145 -14.02 9.22 14.12
N ARG A 146 -13.91 9.95 13.00
CA ARG A 146 -15.05 10.46 12.22
C ARG A 146 -15.38 9.60 11.02
N GLY A 147 -14.46 8.74 10.59
CA GLY A 147 -14.53 8.02 9.35
C GLY A 147 -14.24 8.91 8.12
N VAL A 148 -14.07 8.25 6.99
CA VAL A 148 -13.80 8.89 5.69
C VAL A 148 -14.93 8.63 4.71
N GLN A 149 -14.92 9.37 3.60
CA GLN A 149 -15.82 9.14 2.47
C GLN A 149 -15.04 8.52 1.32
N ALA A 150 -15.68 7.62 0.59
CA ALA A 150 -15.15 7.01 -0.62
C ALA A 150 -16.06 7.30 -1.82
N ALA A 151 -15.45 7.39 -3.00
CA ALA A 151 -16.17 7.46 -4.28
C ALA A 151 -16.11 6.10 -4.97
N VAL A 152 -17.09 5.79 -5.80
CA VAL A 152 -17.00 4.67 -6.73
C VAL A 152 -16.14 5.10 -7.92
N CYS A 153 -15.14 4.29 -8.27
CA CYS A 153 -14.29 4.55 -9.41
C CYS A 153 -15.05 4.27 -10.72
N ASP A 154 -14.96 5.19 -11.68
CA ASP A 154 -15.56 5.02 -13.01
C ASP A 154 -14.80 3.98 -13.85
N PHE A 155 -13.52 3.76 -13.55
CA PHE A 155 -12.71 2.72 -14.19
C PHE A 155 -13.06 1.35 -13.63
N ARG A 156 -12.89 0.32 -14.47
CA ARG A 156 -13.12 -1.06 -14.08
C ARG A 156 -11.84 -1.86 -14.20
N GLN A 157 -11.62 -2.77 -13.26
CA GLN A 157 -10.50 -3.68 -13.26
C GLN A 157 -10.85 -4.95 -14.02
N SER A 158 -10.06 -5.30 -15.02
CA SER A 158 -10.26 -6.56 -15.74
C SER A 158 -9.67 -7.73 -14.95
N PRO A 159 -10.42 -8.82 -14.72
CA PRO A 159 -9.85 -10.05 -14.17
C PRO A 159 -8.79 -10.71 -15.07
N SER A 160 -8.75 -10.34 -16.35
CA SER A 160 -7.75 -10.83 -17.30
C SER A 160 -6.54 -9.91 -17.47
N ASP A 161 -6.47 -8.80 -16.70
CA ASP A 161 -5.29 -7.94 -16.70
C ASP A 161 -4.14 -8.65 -15.97
N PRO A 162 -3.02 -8.96 -16.65
CA PRO A 162 -1.89 -9.65 -16.02
C PRO A 162 -1.22 -8.83 -14.91
N LEU A 163 -1.45 -7.53 -14.84
CA LEU A 163 -0.91 -6.66 -13.79
C LEU A 163 -1.84 -6.56 -12.57
N ALA A 164 -3.08 -7.06 -12.67
CA ALA A 164 -4.01 -7.07 -11.55
C ALA A 164 -3.51 -7.97 -10.42
N GLY A 165 -3.65 -7.51 -9.18
CA GLY A 165 -3.09 -8.21 -8.01
C GLY A 165 -1.60 -7.98 -7.77
N HIS A 166 -0.91 -7.24 -8.64
CA HIS A 166 0.50 -6.88 -8.48
C HIS A 166 0.70 -5.39 -8.20
N LYS A 167 1.73 -5.07 -7.41
CA LYS A 167 2.07 -3.69 -7.04
C LYS A 167 3.12 -3.12 -7.98
N THR A 168 2.69 -2.79 -9.20
CA THR A 168 3.56 -2.36 -10.30
C THR A 168 3.80 -0.85 -10.31
N THR A 169 4.90 -0.42 -10.94
CA THR A 169 5.16 1.01 -11.21
C THR A 169 4.25 1.59 -12.28
N SER A 170 3.56 0.78 -13.07
CA SER A 170 2.45 1.18 -13.96
C SER A 170 1.21 1.60 -13.17
N TYR A 171 1.37 2.54 -12.23
CA TYR A 171 0.39 2.85 -11.20
C TYR A 171 -0.55 4.03 -11.55
N LEU A 172 -0.38 4.61 -12.74
CA LEU A 172 -1.13 5.80 -13.17
C LEU A 172 -2.66 5.64 -13.10
N PRO A 173 -3.28 4.51 -13.52
CA PRO A 173 -4.74 4.36 -13.41
C PRO A 173 -5.24 4.45 -11.96
N ARG A 174 -4.50 3.87 -11.00
CA ARG A 174 -4.82 3.93 -9.57
C ARG A 174 -4.72 5.36 -9.02
N LEU A 175 -3.66 6.09 -9.38
CA LEU A 175 -3.48 7.49 -9.00
C LEU A 175 -4.56 8.39 -9.61
N LEU A 176 -4.96 8.12 -10.85
CA LEU A 176 -6.04 8.86 -11.49
C LEU A 176 -7.38 8.63 -10.78
N GLY A 177 -7.74 7.38 -10.47
CA GLY A 177 -8.94 7.05 -9.69
C GLY A 177 -8.95 7.78 -8.34
N LEU A 178 -7.83 7.73 -7.62
CA LEU A 178 -7.68 8.42 -6.33
C LEU A 178 -7.83 9.94 -6.49
N ARG A 179 -7.21 10.54 -7.50
CA ARG A 179 -7.31 11.98 -7.79
C ARG A 179 -8.75 12.41 -8.09
N LEU A 180 -9.50 11.62 -8.87
CA LEU A 180 -10.91 11.89 -9.16
C LEU A 180 -11.77 11.81 -7.89
N ALA A 181 -11.53 10.83 -7.02
CA ALA A 181 -12.19 10.76 -5.71
C ALA A 181 -11.87 12.00 -4.85
N GLN A 182 -10.61 12.43 -4.81
CA GLN A 182 -10.20 13.63 -4.07
C GLN A 182 -10.89 14.91 -4.58
N GLN A 183 -11.13 15.03 -5.90
CA GLN A 183 -11.91 16.13 -6.46
C GLN A 183 -13.36 16.12 -5.95
N LYS A 184 -13.92 14.94 -5.66
CA LYS A 184 -15.22 14.77 -5.00
C LYS A 184 -15.14 14.90 -3.47
N ARG A 185 -13.98 15.26 -2.90
CA ARG A 185 -13.70 15.33 -1.46
C ARG A 185 -13.77 13.97 -0.74
N CYS A 186 -13.56 12.90 -1.48
CA CYS A 186 -13.44 11.54 -0.96
C CYS A 186 -11.96 11.19 -0.72
N THR A 187 -11.69 10.36 0.27
CA THR A 187 -10.33 9.93 0.64
C THR A 187 -9.82 8.80 -0.24
N GLU A 188 -10.74 7.99 -0.78
CA GLU A 188 -10.42 6.80 -1.57
C GLU A 188 -11.42 6.62 -2.71
N ALA A 189 -10.99 5.92 -3.78
CA ALA A 189 -11.85 5.43 -4.83
C ALA A 189 -11.99 3.90 -4.75
N ILE A 190 -13.21 3.41 -4.67
CA ILE A 190 -13.53 1.98 -4.64
C ILE A 190 -13.68 1.47 -6.06
N TRP A 191 -12.95 0.43 -6.40
CA TRP A 191 -12.90 -0.19 -7.72
C TRP A 191 -13.78 -1.43 -7.79
N PHE A 192 -14.41 -1.60 -8.94
CA PHE A 192 -15.15 -2.80 -9.30
C PHE A 192 -14.51 -3.46 -10.52
N THR A 193 -14.70 -4.75 -10.66
CA THR A 193 -14.29 -5.48 -11.87
C THR A 193 -15.22 -5.17 -13.05
N THR A 194 -14.81 -5.57 -14.25
CA THR A 194 -15.68 -5.54 -15.45
C THR A 194 -16.91 -6.46 -15.32
N ARG A 195 -16.94 -7.33 -14.30
CA ARG A 195 -18.09 -8.16 -13.92
C ARG A 195 -18.92 -7.55 -12.78
N ASN A 196 -18.69 -6.28 -12.45
CA ASN A 196 -19.31 -5.56 -11.34
C ASN A 196 -19.07 -6.17 -9.95
N GLN A 197 -18.09 -7.03 -9.78
CA GLN A 197 -17.67 -7.49 -8.47
C GLN A 197 -16.85 -6.39 -7.76
N LEU A 198 -17.09 -6.19 -6.47
CA LEU A 198 -16.25 -5.32 -5.63
C LEU A 198 -14.83 -5.86 -5.65
N ALA A 199 -13.86 -5.00 -5.91
CA ALA A 199 -12.45 -5.36 -5.92
C ALA A 199 -11.73 -4.77 -4.70
N GLU A 200 -11.23 -3.57 -4.81
CA GLU A 200 -10.40 -2.93 -3.79
C GLU A 200 -10.47 -1.39 -3.90
N GLY A 201 -9.76 -0.66 -3.05
CA GLY A 201 -9.51 0.76 -3.23
C GLY A 201 -8.39 1.03 -4.25
N SER A 202 -8.19 2.30 -4.64
CA SER A 202 -7.04 2.69 -5.47
C SER A 202 -5.70 2.33 -4.81
N ILE A 203 -5.62 2.48 -3.48
CA ILE A 203 -4.40 2.24 -2.70
C ILE A 203 -4.65 1.34 -1.48
N SER A 204 -5.79 0.68 -1.38
CA SER A 204 -6.22 -0.09 -0.21
C SER A 204 -7.01 -1.33 -0.59
N ASN A 205 -7.05 -2.33 0.31
CA ASN A 205 -8.06 -3.38 0.23
C ASN A 205 -9.32 -2.94 0.97
N VAL A 206 -10.43 -3.63 0.68
CA VAL A 206 -11.76 -3.33 1.21
C VAL A 206 -12.28 -4.51 2.04
N PHE A 207 -12.90 -4.19 3.17
CA PHE A 207 -13.70 -5.10 3.98
C PHE A 207 -15.09 -4.51 4.19
N VAL A 208 -16.06 -5.38 4.31
CA VAL A 208 -17.46 -5.07 4.56
C VAL A 208 -17.90 -5.83 5.80
N VAL A 209 -18.59 -5.20 6.73
CA VAL A 209 -19.19 -5.86 7.89
C VAL A 209 -20.70 -5.90 7.71
N ARG A 210 -21.29 -7.06 7.86
CA ARG A 210 -22.74 -7.23 7.87
C ARG A 210 -23.15 -8.27 8.91
N ASP A 211 -24.07 -7.93 9.78
CA ASP A 211 -24.56 -8.79 10.87
C ASP A 211 -23.40 -9.38 11.73
N GLY A 212 -22.35 -8.57 11.97
CA GLY A 212 -21.17 -8.96 12.72
C GLY A 212 -20.15 -9.81 11.96
N ILE A 213 -20.44 -10.22 10.73
CA ILE A 213 -19.53 -11.00 9.87
C ILE A 213 -18.69 -10.04 9.03
N LEU A 214 -17.36 -10.23 9.06
CA LEU A 214 -16.41 -9.49 8.22
C LEU A 214 -16.26 -10.19 6.87
N LYS A 215 -16.41 -9.45 5.77
CA LYS A 215 -16.31 -9.99 4.42
C LYS A 215 -15.29 -9.19 3.59
N THR A 216 -14.54 -9.87 2.72
CA THR A 216 -13.59 -9.22 1.81
C THR A 216 -13.54 -9.97 0.49
N PRO A 217 -13.31 -9.29 -0.64
CA PRO A 217 -13.11 -9.97 -1.91
C PRO A 217 -11.98 -11.00 -1.84
N PRO A 218 -12.16 -12.20 -2.43
CA PRO A 218 -11.14 -13.24 -2.46
C PRO A 218 -10.01 -12.87 -3.44
N LEU A 219 -8.86 -13.55 -3.35
CA LEU A 219 -7.69 -13.21 -4.17
C LEU A 219 -7.81 -13.61 -5.64
N ASP A 220 -8.79 -14.44 -6.02
CA ASP A 220 -9.17 -14.72 -7.40
C ASP A 220 -9.98 -13.57 -8.04
N THR A 221 -10.60 -12.71 -7.24
CA THR A 221 -10.89 -11.35 -7.68
C THR A 221 -9.55 -10.63 -7.84
N PRO A 222 -9.31 -9.86 -8.92
CA PRO A 222 -8.00 -9.28 -9.20
C PRO A 222 -7.65 -8.15 -8.21
N VAL A 223 -7.40 -8.51 -6.95
CA VAL A 223 -7.06 -7.61 -5.85
C VAL A 223 -5.64 -7.85 -5.36
N LEU A 224 -4.99 -6.81 -4.88
CA LEU A 224 -3.67 -6.95 -4.26
C LEU A 224 -3.76 -7.84 -3.01
N PRO A 225 -2.90 -8.87 -2.84
CA PRO A 225 -2.76 -9.59 -1.57
C PRO A 225 -2.08 -8.68 -0.54
N GLY A 226 -2.88 -7.80 0.08
CA GLY A 226 -2.40 -6.73 0.95
C GLY A 226 -1.85 -7.27 2.28
N ILE A 227 -0.68 -6.79 2.73
CA ILE A 227 -0.09 -7.17 4.02
C ILE A 227 -0.99 -6.71 5.18
N ALA A 228 -1.58 -5.52 5.08
CA ALA A 228 -2.56 -5.07 6.07
C ALA A 228 -3.86 -5.90 6.04
N ARG A 229 -4.29 -6.34 4.84
CA ARG A 229 -5.42 -7.27 4.68
C ARG A 229 -5.13 -8.61 5.36
N GLU A 230 -3.96 -9.18 5.11
CA GLU A 230 -3.52 -10.44 5.71
C GLU A 230 -3.51 -10.36 7.24
N LEU A 231 -2.99 -9.25 7.78
CA LEU A 231 -2.96 -9.00 9.22
C LEU A 231 -4.37 -8.93 9.82
N VAL A 232 -5.32 -8.29 9.13
CA VAL A 232 -6.73 -8.27 9.57
C VAL A 232 -7.30 -9.69 9.59
N LEU A 233 -7.03 -10.52 8.57
CA LEU A 233 -7.46 -11.92 8.54
C LEU A 233 -6.82 -12.77 9.66
N GLU A 234 -5.55 -12.53 10.02
CA GLU A 234 -4.92 -13.14 11.18
C GLU A 234 -5.65 -12.78 12.49
N PHE A 235 -6.08 -11.52 12.64
CA PHE A 235 -6.81 -11.08 13.83
C PHE A 235 -8.19 -11.73 13.94
N THR A 236 -8.91 -11.84 12.81
CA THR A 236 -10.24 -12.47 12.83
C THR A 236 -10.17 -13.90 13.36
N SER A 237 -9.20 -14.67 12.89
CA SER A 237 -8.96 -16.03 13.37
C SER A 237 -8.63 -16.09 14.87
N LYS A 238 -7.76 -15.18 15.36
CA LYS A 238 -7.34 -15.16 16.77
C LYS A 238 -8.40 -14.62 17.74
N CYS A 239 -9.22 -13.68 17.27
CA CYS A 239 -10.20 -12.96 18.10
C CYS A 239 -11.62 -13.56 18.01
N GLY A 240 -11.81 -14.67 17.30
CA GLY A 240 -13.11 -15.30 17.12
C GLY A 240 -14.10 -14.41 16.34
N ILE A 241 -13.60 -13.61 15.40
CA ILE A 241 -14.42 -12.82 14.47
C ILE A 241 -14.69 -13.68 13.25
N GLU A 242 -15.97 -13.91 12.95
CA GLU A 242 -16.35 -14.61 11.73
C GLU A 242 -15.93 -13.79 10.50
N CYS A 243 -15.21 -14.42 9.55
CA CYS A 243 -14.67 -13.75 8.39
C CYS A 243 -14.79 -14.62 7.14
N GLU A 244 -15.35 -14.04 6.08
CA GLU A 244 -15.54 -14.70 4.79
C GLU A 244 -14.73 -13.99 3.70
N GLN A 245 -13.99 -14.77 2.91
CA GLN A 245 -13.42 -14.31 1.65
C GLN A 245 -14.35 -14.77 0.52
N CYS A 246 -15.19 -13.88 0.03
CA CYS A 246 -16.25 -14.20 -0.93
C CYS A 246 -16.44 -13.09 -1.96
N PRO A 247 -16.97 -13.39 -3.15
CA PRO A 247 -17.36 -12.38 -4.12
C PRO A 247 -18.39 -11.41 -3.51
N LEU A 248 -18.14 -10.12 -3.70
CA LEU A 248 -19.00 -9.04 -3.22
C LEU A 248 -19.44 -8.16 -4.39
N TRP A 249 -20.56 -7.49 -4.26
CA TRP A 249 -21.12 -6.57 -5.25
C TRP A 249 -21.50 -5.26 -4.57
N ILE A 250 -22.02 -4.32 -5.35
CA ILE A 250 -22.38 -2.99 -4.85
C ILE A 250 -23.42 -3.07 -3.72
N GLU A 251 -24.36 -4.00 -3.79
CA GLU A 251 -25.42 -4.20 -2.79
C GLU A 251 -24.81 -4.52 -1.43
N HIS A 252 -23.81 -5.41 -1.38
CA HIS A 252 -23.11 -5.75 -0.14
C HIS A 252 -22.39 -4.54 0.47
N LEU A 253 -21.90 -3.62 -0.36
CA LEU A 253 -21.26 -2.40 0.09
C LEU A 253 -22.29 -1.40 0.65
N LEU A 254 -23.44 -1.26 -0.01
CA LEU A 254 -24.49 -0.31 0.38
C LEU A 254 -25.29 -0.80 1.60
N ASP A 255 -25.51 -2.11 1.73
CA ASP A 255 -26.22 -2.72 2.86
C ASP A 255 -25.32 -3.00 4.08
N ALA A 256 -24.03 -2.60 4.02
CA ALA A 256 -23.07 -2.85 5.08
C ALA A 256 -23.38 -2.07 6.36
N ASP A 257 -23.13 -2.71 7.50
CA ASP A 257 -23.13 -2.03 8.80
C ASP A 257 -21.85 -1.19 8.97
N GLU A 258 -20.69 -1.71 8.47
CA GLU A 258 -19.41 -0.99 8.41
C GLU A 258 -18.68 -1.31 7.11
N VAL A 259 -17.89 -0.36 6.62
CA VAL A 259 -16.92 -0.56 5.52
C VAL A 259 -15.57 -0.09 5.98
N LEU A 260 -14.52 -0.89 5.71
CA LEU A 260 -13.16 -0.65 6.15
C LEU A 260 -12.20 -0.68 4.95
N LEU A 261 -11.23 0.21 4.96
CA LEU A 261 -10.11 0.22 4.01
C LEU A 261 -8.82 -0.11 4.75
N THR A 262 -7.93 -0.87 4.10
CA THR A 262 -6.66 -1.26 4.73
C THR A 262 -5.46 -1.09 3.79
N ASN A 263 -4.40 -0.49 4.30
CA ASN A 263 -3.06 -0.55 3.72
C ASN A 263 -2.00 -0.34 4.80
N ALA A 264 -0.73 -0.50 4.46
CA ALA A 264 0.38 -0.43 5.42
C ALA A 264 0.52 0.93 6.14
N ILE A 265 0.06 2.02 5.53
CA ILE A 265 0.17 3.37 6.08
C ILE A 265 -1.13 3.79 6.80
N MET A 266 -2.29 3.58 6.17
CA MET A 266 -3.58 3.93 6.78
C MET A 266 -4.05 2.92 7.83
N GLN A 267 -3.42 1.75 7.92
CA GLN A 267 -3.82 0.69 8.85
C GLN A 267 -5.25 0.22 8.54
N VAL A 268 -6.22 0.42 9.46
CA VAL A 268 -7.64 0.15 9.27
C VAL A 268 -8.39 1.47 9.33
N MET A 269 -8.96 1.90 8.20
CA MET A 269 -9.65 3.18 8.05
C MET A 269 -11.15 2.94 7.86
N PRO A 270 -12.01 3.45 8.74
CA PRO A 270 -13.45 3.33 8.58
C PRO A 270 -13.99 4.24 7.47
N VAL A 271 -14.88 3.71 6.64
CA VAL A 271 -15.62 4.46 5.63
C VAL A 271 -17.06 4.62 6.12
N ILE A 272 -17.53 5.86 6.27
CA ILE A 272 -18.88 6.17 6.75
C ILE A 272 -19.85 6.54 5.62
N ARG A 273 -19.32 6.74 4.41
CA ARG A 273 -20.14 7.12 3.25
C ARG A 273 -19.47 6.68 1.95
N VAL A 274 -20.24 6.13 1.04
CA VAL A 274 -19.84 5.85 -0.34
C VAL A 274 -20.74 6.65 -1.27
N GLU A 275 -20.13 7.55 -2.07
CA GLU A 275 -20.83 8.56 -2.86
C GLU A 275 -21.80 9.40 -1.98
N ARG A 276 -23.11 9.22 -2.15
CA ARG A 276 -24.16 9.89 -1.35
C ARG A 276 -24.85 8.99 -0.35
N HIS A 277 -24.40 7.72 -0.26
CA HIS A 277 -25.00 6.71 0.59
C HIS A 277 -24.24 6.58 1.91
N ASP A 278 -24.88 6.78 3.03
CA ASP A 278 -24.30 6.56 4.35
C ASP A 278 -24.19 5.06 4.64
N ILE A 279 -23.05 4.62 5.14
CA ILE A 279 -22.82 3.23 5.55
C ILE A 279 -23.33 3.07 6.99
N GLY A 280 -24.19 2.09 7.21
CA GLY A 280 -24.85 1.88 8.50
C GLY A 280 -25.57 3.16 8.95
N ASP A 281 -25.23 3.66 10.13
CA ASP A 281 -25.76 4.92 10.68
C ASP A 281 -24.91 6.17 10.32
N GLY A 282 -23.97 6.04 9.42
CA GLY A 282 -23.05 7.11 9.02
C GLY A 282 -21.97 7.42 10.07
N ARG A 283 -21.66 6.48 10.95
CA ARG A 283 -20.68 6.62 12.03
C ARG A 283 -19.66 5.47 12.01
N VAL A 284 -18.55 5.69 12.73
CA VAL A 284 -17.52 4.66 12.89
C VAL A 284 -18.01 3.57 13.85
N GLY A 285 -18.12 2.36 13.32
CA GLY A 285 -18.62 1.21 14.05
C GLY A 285 -17.60 0.54 14.98
N PRO A 286 -18.02 -0.45 15.77
CA PRO A 286 -17.18 -1.13 16.74
C PRO A 286 -16.13 -2.05 16.10
N MET A 287 -16.42 -2.68 14.96
CA MET A 287 -15.47 -3.56 14.28
C MET A 287 -14.25 -2.79 13.80
N ALA A 288 -14.46 -1.62 13.18
CA ALA A 288 -13.38 -0.72 12.76
C ALA A 288 -12.44 -0.35 13.91
N LYS A 289 -13.00 0.05 15.05
CA LYS A 289 -12.26 0.42 16.26
C LYS A 289 -11.44 -0.75 16.79
N ARG A 290 -12.05 -1.92 16.91
CA ARG A 290 -11.42 -3.15 17.40
C ARG A 290 -10.26 -3.56 16.51
N LEU A 291 -10.46 -3.64 15.21
CA LEU A 291 -9.42 -4.05 14.25
C LEU A 291 -8.27 -3.03 14.17
N LEU A 292 -8.56 -1.73 14.26
CA LEU A 292 -7.53 -0.69 14.31
C LEU A 292 -6.69 -0.80 15.58
N GLN A 293 -7.32 -1.05 16.73
CA GLN A 293 -6.61 -1.24 17.99
C GLN A 293 -5.67 -2.46 17.94
N GLU A 294 -6.15 -3.60 17.43
CA GLU A 294 -5.35 -4.81 17.24
C GLU A 294 -4.20 -4.59 16.26
N TYR A 295 -4.44 -3.84 15.17
CA TYR A 295 -3.40 -3.49 14.21
C TYR A 295 -2.28 -2.70 14.90
N ARG A 296 -2.63 -1.65 15.64
CA ARG A 296 -1.64 -0.80 16.34
C ARG A 296 -0.86 -1.58 17.40
N ARG A 297 -1.54 -2.41 18.18
CA ARG A 297 -0.90 -3.29 19.16
C ARG A 297 0.13 -4.20 18.48
N ARG A 298 -0.19 -4.78 17.33
CA ARG A 298 0.73 -5.65 16.60
C ARG A 298 1.95 -4.88 16.06
N VAL A 299 1.75 -3.67 15.56
CA VAL A 299 2.87 -2.81 15.12
C VAL A 299 3.80 -2.51 16.30
N GLU A 300 3.25 -2.17 17.47
CA GLU A 300 4.01 -1.91 18.70
C GLU A 300 4.76 -3.16 19.17
N GLU A 301 4.13 -4.33 19.14
CA GLU A 301 4.77 -5.60 19.52
C GLU A 301 5.95 -5.98 18.61
N GLU A 302 5.82 -5.79 17.30
CA GLU A 302 6.84 -6.20 16.33
C GLU A 302 7.95 -5.14 16.13
N CYS A 303 7.65 -3.87 16.35
CA CYS A 303 8.59 -2.76 16.11
C CYS A 303 9.03 -2.03 17.37
N GLY A 304 8.27 -2.10 18.47
CA GLY A 304 8.52 -1.36 19.71
C GLY A 304 9.50 -2.03 20.69
N GLN A 305 10.03 -3.21 20.38
CA GLN A 305 11.02 -3.87 21.22
C GLN A 305 12.42 -3.34 20.89
N GLU A 306 13.01 -2.59 21.83
CA GLU A 306 14.44 -2.31 21.88
C GLU A 306 15.24 -3.54 22.34
#